data_c8e870b76b352bc42ccbb360a0dfbfcc
#
_entry.id   c8e870b76b352bc42ccbb360a0dfbfcc
#
_cell.length_a   1.000
_cell.length_b   1.000
_cell.length_c   1.000
_cell.angle_alpha   90.00
_cell.angle_beta   90.00
_cell.angle_gamma   90.00
#
_symmetry.space_group_name_H-M   'P 1'
#
loop_
_entity.id
_entity.type
_entity.pdbx_description
1 polymer ?
#
loop_
_entity_poly.entity_id
_entity_poly.type
_entity_poly.pdbx_seq_one_letter_code
_entity_poly.pdbx_strand_id
1 'polypeptide(L)'
;MFVLYINDLKKTLTKAQLNLFADNTVIYVICDSFRECYEEMNDELKVFADWLKLKKLNVNKTKCMVVTTRSRNDCNGVVQIDGEIVERVDAIKYLGVMLDEMLNFNEHVNYTIRKAARKFGVLCRINRYLTFDNKVMVYKTLIAPHFDYCASILFLASKQQ
;
A
#
# COMPACT_ATOMS: atom_id res chain seq x y z
N MET A 1 3.11 -6.51 -22.13
CA MET A 1 2.35 -5.58 -23.00
C MET A 1 1.71 -4.42 -22.23
N PHE A 2 1.01 -4.65 -21.09
CA PHE A 2 0.39 -3.59 -20.29
C PHE A 2 1.38 -2.50 -19.83
N VAL A 3 2.54 -2.87 -19.29
CA VAL A 3 3.59 -1.93 -18.83
C VAL A 3 4.08 -0.99 -19.93
N LEU A 4 4.20 -1.48 -21.16
CA LEU A 4 4.55 -0.63 -22.31
C LEU A 4 3.44 0.35 -22.66
N TYR A 5 2.19 -0.06 -22.50
CA TYR A 5 1.02 0.78 -22.79
C TYR A 5 0.87 1.98 -21.84
N ILE A 6 1.29 1.83 -20.58
CA ILE A 6 1.21 2.88 -19.55
C ILE A 6 2.54 3.61 -19.32
N ASN A 7 3.60 3.27 -20.06
CA ASN A 7 4.95 3.80 -19.82
C ASN A 7 5.08 5.32 -20.04
N ASP A 8 4.20 5.92 -20.85
CA ASP A 8 4.17 7.34 -21.10
C ASP A 8 3.49 8.16 -19.98
N LEU A 9 2.76 7.50 -19.05
CA LEU A 9 2.12 8.17 -17.91
C LEU A 9 3.12 8.98 -17.08
N LYS A 10 4.34 8.47 -16.89
CA LYS A 10 5.38 9.17 -16.13
C LYS A 10 5.77 10.53 -16.75
N LYS A 11 5.56 10.71 -18.04
CA LYS A 11 5.90 11.95 -18.75
C LYS A 11 4.78 12.99 -18.68
N THR A 12 3.57 12.58 -18.32
CA THR A 12 2.40 13.45 -18.25
C THR A 12 2.29 14.18 -16.92
N LEU A 13 2.76 13.55 -15.82
CA LEU A 13 2.77 14.17 -14.51
C LEU A 13 4.03 15.04 -14.36
N THR A 14 3.88 16.23 -13.79
CA THR A 14 4.96 17.23 -13.67
C THR A 14 5.49 17.36 -12.26
N LYS A 15 4.64 17.44 -11.28
CA LYS A 15 4.97 17.62 -9.85
C LYS A 15 4.83 16.33 -9.05
N ALA A 16 3.83 15.51 -9.40
CA ALA A 16 3.61 14.24 -8.73
C ALA A 16 4.65 13.20 -9.15
N GLN A 17 5.04 12.39 -8.17
CA GLN A 17 5.87 11.21 -8.40
C GLN A 17 4.97 9.99 -8.63
N LEU A 18 5.43 9.10 -9.49
CA LEU A 18 4.68 7.93 -9.94
C LEU A 18 5.48 6.65 -9.71
N ASN A 19 4.86 5.69 -9.02
CA ASN A 19 5.36 4.33 -8.91
C ASN A 19 4.37 3.36 -9.56
N LEU A 20 4.86 2.59 -10.53
CA LEU A 20 4.10 1.59 -11.25
C LEU A 20 4.61 0.19 -10.91
N PHE A 21 3.72 -0.69 -10.52
CA PHE A 21 4.02 -2.11 -10.33
C PHE A 21 2.88 -2.95 -10.89
N ALA A 22 3.08 -3.46 -12.10
CA ALA A 22 2.05 -4.14 -12.89
C ALA A 22 0.81 -3.25 -13.05
N ASP A 23 -0.32 -3.61 -12.47
CA ASP A 23 -1.59 -2.90 -12.45
C ASP A 23 -1.74 -1.93 -11.26
N ASN A 24 -0.83 -2.00 -10.28
CA ASN A 24 -0.84 -1.10 -9.14
C ASN A 24 -0.13 0.21 -9.49
N THR A 25 -0.86 1.31 -9.37
CA THR A 25 -0.35 2.66 -9.59
C THR A 25 -0.42 3.45 -8.29
N VAL A 26 0.69 4.07 -7.90
CA VAL A 26 0.76 5.01 -6.77
C VAL A 26 1.24 6.35 -7.31
N ILE A 27 0.45 7.38 -7.04
CA ILE A 27 0.77 8.78 -7.35
C ILE A 27 0.92 9.48 -6.00
N TYR A 28 2.00 10.23 -5.80
CA TYR A 28 2.22 10.96 -4.56
C TYR A 28 2.92 12.30 -4.80
N VAL A 29 2.61 13.27 -3.96
CA VAL A 29 3.26 14.58 -3.89
C VAL A 29 3.90 14.76 -2.51
N ILE A 30 4.95 15.57 -2.45
CA ILE A 30 5.65 15.90 -1.20
C ILE A 30 5.66 17.43 -1.09
N CYS A 31 4.99 17.96 -0.06
CA CYS A 31 4.86 19.39 0.16
C CYS A 31 5.05 19.74 1.64
N ASP A 32 5.30 20.99 1.92
CA ASP A 32 5.46 21.48 3.30
C ASP A 32 4.13 21.78 4.00
N SER A 33 3.06 22.03 3.24
CA SER A 33 1.73 22.29 3.79
C SER A 33 0.66 21.35 3.23
N PHE A 34 -0.35 21.01 4.04
CA PHE A 34 -1.46 20.18 3.61
C PHE A 34 -2.26 20.79 2.47
N ARG A 35 -2.48 22.11 2.52
CA ARG A 35 -3.22 22.84 1.49
C ARG A 35 -2.54 22.70 0.14
N GLU A 36 -1.25 22.95 0.08
CA GLU A 36 -0.44 22.82 -1.12
C GLU A 36 -0.48 21.38 -1.67
N CYS A 37 -0.34 20.37 -0.79
CA CYS A 37 -0.44 18.96 -1.19
C CYS A 37 -1.78 18.62 -1.85
N TYR A 38 -2.89 19.11 -1.30
CA TYR A 38 -4.21 18.86 -1.89
C TYR A 38 -4.41 19.59 -3.21
N GLU A 39 -3.95 20.84 -3.32
CA GLU A 39 -4.02 21.63 -4.55
C GLU A 39 -3.18 20.96 -5.65
N GLU A 40 -1.92 20.63 -5.38
CA GLU A 40 -1.03 19.97 -6.34
C GLU A 40 -1.54 18.56 -6.73
N MET A 41 -1.98 17.76 -5.75
CA MET A 41 -2.52 16.44 -6.04
C MET A 41 -3.75 16.52 -6.94
N ASN A 42 -4.68 17.42 -6.67
CA ASN A 42 -5.89 17.57 -7.50
C ASN A 42 -5.56 18.04 -8.92
N ASP A 43 -4.58 18.92 -9.09
CA ASP A 43 -4.17 19.38 -10.42
C ASP A 43 -3.50 18.25 -11.22
N GLU A 44 -2.60 17.47 -10.61
CA GLU A 44 -1.99 16.30 -11.26
C GLU A 44 -3.02 15.20 -11.56
N LEU A 45 -4.02 15.01 -10.70
CA LEU A 45 -5.07 14.03 -10.92
C LEU A 45 -6.04 14.42 -12.05
N LYS A 46 -6.21 15.71 -12.34
CA LYS A 46 -6.93 16.15 -13.56
C LYS A 46 -6.18 15.70 -14.82
N VAL A 47 -4.88 15.95 -14.85
CA VAL A 47 -4.02 15.51 -15.98
C VAL A 47 -4.03 13.99 -16.12
N PHE A 48 -3.98 13.28 -15.00
CA PHE A 48 -4.09 11.82 -14.96
C PHE A 48 -5.45 11.32 -15.49
N ALA A 49 -6.55 11.95 -15.10
CA ALA A 49 -7.89 11.59 -15.57
C ALA A 49 -8.03 11.78 -17.09
N ASP A 50 -7.52 12.88 -17.63
CA ASP A 50 -7.52 13.13 -19.07
C ASP A 50 -6.68 12.10 -19.82
N TRP A 51 -5.52 11.73 -19.28
CA TRP A 51 -4.69 10.67 -19.84
C TRP A 51 -5.41 9.31 -19.83
N LEU A 52 -6.11 8.97 -18.74
CA LEU A 52 -6.92 7.74 -18.66
C LEU A 52 -7.99 7.68 -19.73
N LYS A 53 -8.72 8.79 -19.95
CA LYS A 53 -9.74 8.91 -21.00
C LYS A 53 -9.13 8.67 -22.39
N LEU A 54 -7.97 9.27 -22.65
CA LEU A 54 -7.24 9.11 -23.91
C LEU A 54 -6.83 7.64 -24.15
N LYS A 55 -6.41 6.95 -23.08
CA LYS A 55 -6.02 5.54 -23.11
C LYS A 55 -7.19 4.56 -22.98
N LYS A 56 -8.43 5.06 -22.81
CA LYS A 56 -9.63 4.23 -22.55
C LYS A 56 -9.44 3.26 -21.37
N LEU A 57 -8.78 3.73 -20.32
CA LEU A 57 -8.55 3.00 -19.07
C LEU A 57 -9.51 3.49 -17.98
N ASN A 58 -10.00 2.57 -17.18
CA ASN A 58 -10.81 2.90 -15.99
C ASN A 58 -10.02 2.62 -14.72
N VAL A 59 -10.18 3.47 -13.73
CA VAL A 59 -9.59 3.30 -12.40
C VAL A 59 -10.58 2.55 -11.51
N ASN A 60 -10.14 1.46 -10.91
CA ASN A 60 -10.93 0.70 -9.96
C ASN A 60 -10.38 0.91 -8.53
N LYS A 61 -11.27 1.22 -7.57
CA LYS A 61 -10.96 1.24 -6.12
C LYS A 61 -9.75 2.10 -5.76
N THR A 62 -9.79 3.37 -6.13
CA THR A 62 -8.79 4.34 -5.72
C THR A 62 -9.01 4.76 -4.27
N LYS A 63 -7.91 4.90 -3.53
CA LYS A 63 -7.89 5.39 -2.15
C LYS A 63 -6.77 6.40 -2.00
N CYS A 64 -6.96 7.37 -1.11
CA CYS A 64 -5.91 8.31 -0.75
C CYS A 64 -5.56 8.20 0.73
N MET A 65 -4.31 8.49 1.05
CA MET A 65 -3.80 8.54 2.40
C MET A 65 -2.83 9.72 2.52
N VAL A 66 -2.91 10.42 3.63
CA VAL A 66 -1.95 11.49 3.96
C VAL A 66 -0.95 10.93 4.96
N VAL A 67 0.33 10.95 4.59
CA VAL A 67 1.43 10.54 5.47
C VAL A 67 2.01 11.80 6.12
N THR A 68 2.02 11.86 7.44
CA THR A 68 2.51 13.03 8.17
C THR A 68 3.00 12.69 9.57
N THR A 69 4.02 13.42 10.04
CA THR A 69 4.46 13.43 11.43
C THR A 69 3.82 14.58 12.24
N ARG A 70 3.04 15.45 11.56
CA ARG A 70 2.37 16.61 12.17
C ARG A 70 0.97 16.24 12.69
N SER A 71 0.41 17.12 13.54
CA SER A 71 -0.96 16.96 14.04
C SER A 71 -1.99 16.97 12.88
N ARG A 72 -3.04 16.16 13.02
CA ARG A 72 -4.09 15.94 12.01
C ARG A 72 -5.07 17.11 11.84
N ASN A 73 -5.02 18.12 12.70
CA ASN A 73 -6.06 19.15 12.78
C ASN A 73 -6.25 19.96 11.49
N ASP A 74 -5.27 19.98 10.60
CA ASP A 74 -5.28 20.77 9.36
C ASP A 74 -5.47 19.91 8.09
N CYS A 75 -5.78 18.61 8.21
CA CYS A 75 -5.87 17.69 7.08
C CYS A 75 -7.28 17.61 6.45
N ASN A 76 -7.97 18.72 6.26
CA ASN A 76 -9.37 18.74 5.80
C ASN A 76 -9.56 18.87 4.27
N GLY A 77 -8.55 18.60 3.48
CA GLY A 77 -8.64 18.67 2.02
C GLY A 77 -9.35 17.43 1.42
N VAL A 78 -9.91 17.61 0.24
CA VAL A 78 -10.58 16.56 -0.53
C VAL A 78 -9.78 16.29 -1.80
N VAL A 79 -9.53 15.03 -2.09
CA VAL A 79 -8.90 14.55 -3.34
C VAL A 79 -9.98 14.06 -4.27
N GLN A 80 -9.92 14.46 -5.55
CA GLN A 80 -10.92 14.11 -6.56
C GLN A 80 -10.25 13.61 -7.83
N ILE A 81 -10.87 12.62 -8.47
CA ILE A 81 -10.51 12.14 -9.81
C ILE A 81 -11.76 12.21 -10.68
N ASP A 82 -11.70 12.99 -11.77
CA ASP A 82 -12.81 13.17 -12.71
C ASP A 82 -14.14 13.61 -12.04
N GLY A 83 -14.03 14.43 -10.98
CA GLY A 83 -15.18 14.92 -10.21
C GLY A 83 -15.70 13.98 -9.12
N GLU A 84 -15.18 12.75 -9.05
CA GLU A 84 -15.49 11.81 -7.97
C GLU A 84 -14.53 11.96 -6.79
N ILE A 85 -15.08 11.98 -5.57
CA ILE A 85 -14.29 12.09 -4.35
C ILE A 85 -13.60 10.75 -4.09
N VAL A 86 -12.28 10.80 -3.91
CA VAL A 86 -11.47 9.64 -3.54
C VAL A 86 -11.59 9.36 -2.04
N GLU A 87 -11.91 8.12 -1.68
CA GLU A 87 -12.00 7.68 -0.28
C GLU A 87 -10.66 7.89 0.43
N ARG A 88 -10.67 8.71 1.50
CA ARG A 88 -9.53 8.83 2.39
C ARG A 88 -9.53 7.70 3.41
N VAL A 89 -8.37 7.08 3.61
CA VAL A 89 -8.18 5.98 4.55
C VAL A 89 -6.94 6.20 5.41
N ASP A 90 -6.93 5.66 6.63
CA ASP A 90 -5.81 5.77 7.58
C ASP A 90 -4.71 4.74 7.30
N ALA A 91 -5.01 3.68 6.55
CA ALA A 91 -4.05 2.67 6.15
C ALA A 91 -4.35 2.09 4.77
N ILE A 92 -3.30 1.86 3.98
CA ILE A 92 -3.37 1.29 2.64
C ILE A 92 -2.52 0.03 2.57
N LYS A 93 -3.06 -1.02 1.95
CA LYS A 93 -2.27 -2.18 1.60
C LYS A 93 -1.61 -1.98 0.24
N TYR A 94 -0.29 -1.80 0.24
CA TYR A 94 0.50 -1.65 -0.98
C TYR A 94 1.53 -2.76 -1.11
N LEU A 95 1.51 -3.49 -2.22
CA LEU A 95 2.40 -4.62 -2.51
C LEU A 95 2.57 -5.61 -1.33
N GLY A 96 1.47 -5.89 -0.63
CA GLY A 96 1.48 -6.82 0.50
C GLY A 96 1.81 -6.22 1.86
N VAL A 97 2.32 -4.99 1.91
CA VAL A 97 2.61 -4.23 3.13
C VAL A 97 1.42 -3.35 3.50
N MET A 98 1.08 -3.29 4.79
CA MET A 98 0.14 -2.28 5.32
C MET A 98 0.94 -1.03 5.66
N LEU A 99 0.65 0.06 4.96
CA LEU A 99 1.18 1.39 5.23
C LEU A 99 0.12 2.15 6.02
N ASP A 100 0.51 2.77 7.11
CA ASP A 100 -0.31 3.67 7.91
C ASP A 100 0.18 5.12 7.78
N GLU A 101 -0.65 6.09 8.17
CA GLU A 101 -0.38 7.53 8.04
C GLU A 101 0.93 7.99 8.74
N MET A 102 1.35 7.29 9.78
CA MET A 102 2.58 7.62 10.53
C MET A 102 3.77 6.75 10.13
N LEU A 103 3.59 5.80 9.20
CA LEU A 103 4.59 4.83 8.78
C LEU A 103 5.23 4.07 9.95
N ASN A 104 4.47 3.80 11.00
CA ASN A 104 4.94 3.04 12.16
C ASN A 104 4.82 1.51 11.95
N PHE A 105 4.11 1.09 10.89
CA PHE A 105 3.93 -0.30 10.48
C PHE A 105 3.27 -1.24 11.52
N ASN A 106 2.67 -0.72 12.57
CA ASN A 106 2.00 -1.54 13.58
C ASN A 106 0.88 -2.38 12.98
N GLU A 107 0.11 -1.80 12.05
CA GLU A 107 -0.91 -2.53 11.30
C GLU A 107 -0.32 -3.67 10.46
N HIS A 108 0.87 -3.47 9.89
CA HIS A 108 1.56 -4.52 9.12
C HIS A 108 2.01 -5.68 10.03
N VAL A 109 2.57 -5.37 11.20
CA VAL A 109 2.97 -6.38 12.19
C VAL A 109 1.76 -7.20 12.61
N ASN A 110 0.67 -6.55 13.00
CA ASN A 110 -0.57 -7.21 13.40
C ASN A 110 -1.15 -8.09 12.27
N TYR A 111 -1.15 -7.59 11.05
CA TYR A 111 -1.60 -8.33 9.87
C TYR A 111 -0.75 -9.60 9.64
N THR A 112 0.57 -9.48 9.73
CA THR A 112 1.52 -10.60 9.56
C THR A 112 1.33 -11.66 10.65
N ILE A 113 1.26 -11.24 11.91
CA ILE A 113 1.02 -12.14 13.06
C ILE A 113 -0.30 -12.89 12.88
N ARG A 114 -1.39 -12.20 12.52
CA ARG A 114 -2.70 -12.84 12.30
C ARG A 114 -2.65 -13.88 11.18
N LYS A 115 -1.92 -13.62 10.10
CA LYS A 115 -1.74 -14.58 9.02
C LYS A 115 -0.93 -15.80 9.45
N ALA A 116 0.20 -15.59 10.10
CA ALA A 116 1.06 -16.66 10.60
C ALA A 116 0.30 -17.51 11.62
N ALA A 117 -0.40 -16.90 12.57
CA ALA A 117 -1.20 -17.59 13.60
C ALA A 117 -2.29 -18.49 13.00
N ARG A 118 -2.99 -18.03 11.96
CA ARG A 118 -3.98 -18.87 11.24
C ARG A 118 -3.34 -20.13 10.65
N LYS A 119 -2.17 -20.00 10.01
CA LYS A 119 -1.44 -21.12 9.44
C LYS A 119 -0.88 -22.05 10.52
N PHE A 120 -0.38 -21.48 11.60
CA PHE A 120 0.08 -22.25 12.76
C PHE A 120 -1.09 -23.05 13.40
N GLY A 121 -2.27 -22.46 13.52
CA GLY A 121 -3.45 -23.16 14.00
C GLY A 121 -3.83 -24.38 13.15
N VAL A 122 -3.65 -24.29 11.81
CA VAL A 122 -3.84 -25.46 10.93
C VAL A 122 -2.79 -26.53 11.22
N LEU A 123 -1.51 -26.15 11.35
CA LEU A 123 -0.43 -27.10 11.70
C LEU A 123 -0.69 -27.80 13.03
N CYS A 124 -1.17 -27.08 14.06
CA CYS A 124 -1.54 -27.67 15.34
C CYS A 124 -2.64 -28.73 15.22
N ARG A 125 -3.66 -28.50 14.39
CA ARG A 125 -4.76 -29.47 14.19
C ARG A 125 -4.30 -30.77 13.55
N ILE A 126 -3.38 -30.68 12.57
CA ILE A 126 -2.88 -31.85 11.85
C ILE A 126 -1.60 -32.45 12.46
N ASN A 127 -1.08 -31.85 13.54
CA ASN A 127 0.18 -32.20 14.18
C ASN A 127 0.34 -33.71 14.46
N ARG A 128 -0.74 -34.37 14.90
CA ARG A 128 -0.74 -35.80 15.24
C ARG A 128 -0.53 -36.73 14.05
N TYR A 129 -0.80 -36.24 12.84
CA TYR A 129 -0.70 -37.03 11.59
C TYR A 129 0.62 -36.80 10.86
N LEU A 130 1.47 -35.89 11.34
CA LEU A 130 2.70 -35.49 10.67
C LEU A 130 3.92 -36.01 11.43
N THR A 131 4.91 -36.49 10.67
CA THR A 131 6.26 -36.73 11.18
C THR A 131 6.96 -35.42 11.49
N PHE A 132 8.05 -35.44 12.26
CA PHE A 132 8.81 -34.24 12.60
C PHE A 132 9.28 -33.47 11.36
N ASP A 133 9.84 -34.16 10.38
CA ASP A 133 10.36 -33.57 9.13
C ASP A 133 9.24 -32.87 8.35
N ASN A 134 8.06 -33.50 8.26
CA ASN A 134 6.91 -32.91 7.61
C ASN A 134 6.43 -31.64 8.34
N LYS A 135 6.46 -31.61 9.68
CA LYS A 135 6.14 -30.40 10.47
C LYS A 135 7.10 -29.27 10.17
N VAL A 136 8.39 -29.56 10.13
CA VAL A 136 9.43 -28.56 9.77
C VAL A 136 9.22 -28.07 8.34
N MET A 137 8.90 -28.95 7.41
CA MET A 137 8.63 -28.58 6.02
C MET A 137 7.38 -27.65 5.93
N VAL A 138 6.29 -27.99 6.59
CA VAL A 138 5.06 -27.18 6.63
C VAL A 138 5.36 -25.80 7.27
N TYR A 139 6.12 -25.76 8.35
CA TYR A 139 6.52 -24.49 8.98
C TYR A 139 7.30 -23.62 8.00
N LYS A 140 8.35 -24.15 7.37
CA LYS A 140 9.22 -23.43 6.44
C LYS A 140 8.48 -22.95 5.18
N THR A 141 7.49 -23.71 4.71
CA THR A 141 6.77 -23.37 3.47
C THR A 141 5.55 -22.48 3.68
N LEU A 142 4.84 -22.61 4.80
CA LEU A 142 3.56 -21.92 5.01
C LEU A 142 3.59 -20.83 6.08
N ILE A 143 4.52 -20.89 7.03
CA ILE A 143 4.54 -19.96 8.18
C ILE A 143 5.72 -19.00 8.07
N ALA A 144 6.96 -19.49 7.96
CA ALA A 144 8.16 -18.68 7.89
C ALA A 144 8.11 -17.59 6.81
N PRO A 145 7.61 -17.85 5.57
CA PRO A 145 7.58 -16.82 4.54
C PRO A 145 6.75 -15.58 4.87
N HIS A 146 5.82 -15.66 5.85
CA HIS A 146 5.11 -14.48 6.29
C HIS A 146 5.99 -13.50 7.07
N PHE A 147 7.02 -14.00 7.75
CA PHE A 147 7.99 -13.19 8.48
C PHE A 147 9.17 -12.79 7.60
N ASP A 148 9.53 -13.62 6.63
CA ASP A 148 10.62 -13.33 5.69
C ASP A 148 10.22 -12.22 4.70
N TYR A 149 8.93 -12.17 4.33
CA TYR A 149 8.43 -11.13 3.45
C TYR A 149 8.47 -9.77 4.14
N CYS A 150 9.25 -8.84 3.56
CA CYS A 150 9.49 -7.51 4.13
C CYS A 150 10.03 -7.54 5.58
N ALA A 151 10.91 -8.48 5.91
CA ALA A 151 11.51 -8.64 7.24
C ALA A 151 12.13 -7.34 7.77
N SER A 152 12.70 -6.50 6.89
CA SER A 152 13.24 -5.17 7.26
C SER A 152 12.18 -4.26 7.88
N ILE A 153 10.95 -4.30 7.40
CA ILE A 153 9.84 -3.50 7.94
C ILE A 153 9.44 -4.01 9.33
N LEU A 154 9.36 -5.34 9.50
CA LEU A 154 9.06 -5.94 10.81
C LEU A 154 10.13 -5.58 11.84
N PHE A 155 11.40 -5.55 11.42
CA PHE A 155 12.52 -5.14 12.28
C PHE A 155 12.48 -3.66 12.66
N LEU A 156 12.10 -2.76 11.72
CA LEU A 156 11.95 -1.33 11.99
C LEU A 156 10.81 -1.07 12.97
N ALA A 157 9.66 -1.71 12.79
CA ALA A 157 8.51 -1.58 13.67
C ALA A 157 8.82 -2.01 15.12
N SER A 158 9.66 -3.05 15.30
CA SER A 158 10.06 -3.52 16.64
C SER A 158 10.96 -2.55 17.41
N LYS A 159 11.62 -1.60 16.74
CA LYS A 159 12.48 -0.58 17.38
C LYS A 159 11.73 0.66 17.86
N GLN A 160 10.47 0.82 17.46
CA GLN A 160 9.65 1.97 17.83
C GLN A 160 8.75 1.68 19.05
N GLN A 161 8.76 0.47 19.58
CA GLN A 161 8.13 0.06 20.82
C GLN A 161 9.13 0.12 21.99
#